data_95adea75908a2d81bfa8e754c8780579
#
_entry.id   95adea75908a2d81bfa8e754c8780579
#
_cell.length_a   1.000
_cell.length_b   1.000
_cell.length_c   1.000
_cell.angle_alpha   90.00
_cell.angle_beta   90.00
_cell.angle_gamma   90.00
#
_symmetry.space_group_name_H-M   'P 1'
#
loop_
_entity.id
_entity.type
_entity.pdbx_description
1 polymer ?
#
loop_
_entity_poly.entity_id
_entity_poly.type
_entity_poly.pdbx_seq_one_letter_code
_entity_poly.pdbx_strand_id
1 'polypeptide(L)'
;MFDEQIDPAGPGVGMIREGEQIHDLQLCGLRIIQNSGFRFGMDAVLLADFARVEERDRTADFGTGTGILPLLLAGRGRGAHFDAIEVQEEMADMAKRSVSLNGLTERIHVHHCRVEEADNVIAPGSLDSIVCNPPYGVPGTTLLNPEIALSTARHQSENGLTERYRMAYRLLRGKGRFHMVYPAPRMLGAMTELSKARLEPKRFRLIYPYADKPANLVLIEAMKDAKPMLHPEPPLIVYEKDGSMTAELKRIYHITD
;
A
#
# COMPACT_ATOMS: atom_id res chain seq x y z
N MET A 1 5.87 5.52 15.60
CA MET A 1 5.09 4.51 16.27
C MET A 1 5.53 3.08 15.90
N PHE A 2 6.44 2.91 14.98
CA PHE A 2 7.25 1.71 14.72
C PHE A 2 8.74 2.05 14.99
N ASP A 3 9.02 2.73 16.12
CA ASP A 3 10.35 3.32 16.43
C ASP A 3 11.20 2.46 17.40
N GLU A 4 10.83 1.21 17.68
CA GLU A 4 11.77 0.31 18.33
C GLU A 4 12.85 -0.10 17.34
N GLN A 5 14.01 0.54 17.46
CA GLN A 5 15.24 0.11 16.80
C GLN A 5 15.63 -1.27 17.33
N ILE A 6 15.65 -2.24 16.44
CA ILE A 6 16.15 -3.58 16.80
C ILE A 6 17.65 -3.51 17.05
N ASP A 7 18.11 -4.24 18.06
CA ASP A 7 19.53 -4.42 18.45
C ASP A 7 20.42 -4.58 17.21
N PRO A 8 21.44 -3.72 17.03
CA PRO A 8 22.39 -3.80 15.91
C PRO A 8 23.17 -5.12 15.81
N ALA A 9 23.05 -6.01 16.79
CA ALA A 9 23.66 -7.37 16.78
C ALA A 9 22.68 -8.48 16.38
N GLY A 10 21.41 -8.15 16.08
CA GLY A 10 20.35 -9.13 15.74
C GLY A 10 20.49 -9.75 14.33
N PRO A 11 19.77 -10.84 14.04
CA PRO A 11 19.78 -11.48 12.72
C PRO A 11 19.31 -10.50 11.65
N GLY A 12 20.15 -10.27 10.60
CA GLY A 12 19.89 -9.36 9.50
C GLY A 12 20.83 -8.15 9.39
N VAL A 13 21.76 -7.96 10.34
CA VAL A 13 22.73 -6.85 10.32
C VAL A 13 23.56 -6.80 9.02
N GLY A 14 23.90 -7.94 8.43
CA GLY A 14 24.58 -8.02 7.13
C GLY A 14 23.70 -7.65 5.91
N MET A 15 22.43 -7.37 6.13
CA MET A 15 21.46 -7.05 5.07
C MET A 15 21.12 -5.55 4.99
N ILE A 16 21.59 -4.73 5.93
CA ILE A 16 21.36 -3.26 5.94
C ILE A 16 22.57 -2.53 5.37
N ARG A 17 22.31 -1.39 4.73
CA ARG A 17 23.33 -0.47 4.22
C ARG A 17 23.42 0.76 5.10
N GLU A 18 24.43 1.60 4.85
CA GLU A 18 24.59 2.88 5.57
C GLU A 18 23.32 3.75 5.44
N GLY A 19 22.81 4.27 6.56
CA GLY A 19 21.60 5.08 6.64
C GLY A 19 20.29 4.27 6.67
N GLU A 20 20.36 2.94 6.59
CA GLU A 20 19.18 2.07 6.70
C GLU A 20 18.99 1.54 8.14
N GLN A 21 17.74 1.21 8.47
CA GLN A 21 17.33 0.65 9.76
C GLN A 21 16.33 -0.49 9.53
N ILE A 22 16.33 -1.45 10.45
CA ILE A 22 15.31 -2.50 10.52
C ILE A 22 14.25 -2.04 11.52
N HIS A 23 12.97 -2.09 11.10
CA HIS A 23 11.83 -1.82 11.97
C HIS A 23 10.98 -3.07 12.13
N ASP A 24 10.50 -3.33 13.35
CA ASP A 24 9.51 -4.37 13.63
C ASP A 24 8.12 -3.90 13.17
N LEU A 25 7.40 -4.75 12.44
CA LEU A 25 6.03 -4.47 12.01
C LEU A 25 4.98 -4.79 13.09
N GLN A 26 5.41 -5.29 14.25
CA GLN A 26 4.56 -5.74 15.36
C GLN A 26 3.47 -6.74 14.89
N LEU A 27 3.79 -7.49 13.86
CA LEU A 27 2.92 -8.46 13.23
C LEU A 27 3.71 -9.74 12.91
N CYS A 28 3.46 -10.81 13.66
CA CYS A 28 4.08 -12.13 13.45
C CYS A 28 5.63 -12.11 13.37
N GLY A 29 6.29 -11.16 14.06
CA GLY A 29 7.74 -10.97 14.03
C GLY A 29 8.31 -10.50 12.69
N LEU A 30 7.47 -10.01 11.78
CA LEU A 30 7.90 -9.45 10.50
C LEU A 30 8.64 -8.14 10.68
N ARG A 31 9.69 -7.97 9.88
CA ARG A 31 10.58 -6.81 9.92
C ARG A 31 10.72 -6.19 8.53
N ILE A 32 11.02 -4.90 8.49
CA ILE A 32 11.18 -4.15 7.23
C ILE A 32 12.45 -3.30 7.29
N ILE A 33 13.18 -3.23 6.18
CA ILE A 33 14.34 -2.36 6.00
C ILE A 33 13.87 -1.05 5.40
N GLN A 34 14.24 0.06 6.03
CA GLN A 34 13.90 1.42 5.57
C GLN A 34 15.05 2.38 5.86
N ASN A 35 15.04 3.53 5.21
CA ASN A 35 15.91 4.66 5.54
C ASN A 35 15.09 5.91 5.88
N SER A 36 15.74 7.01 6.26
CA SER A 36 15.07 8.26 6.64
C SER A 36 14.26 8.89 5.50
N GLY A 37 14.58 8.60 4.25
CA GLY A 37 13.90 9.11 3.05
C GLY A 37 12.68 8.27 2.63
N PHE A 38 12.63 6.99 3.03
CA PHE A 38 11.65 6.02 2.57
C PHE A 38 11.02 5.24 3.73
N ARG A 39 10.12 5.92 4.45
CA ARG A 39 9.32 5.31 5.52
C ARG A 39 7.87 5.16 5.07
N PHE A 40 7.24 4.03 5.40
CA PHE A 40 5.82 3.86 5.17
C PHE A 40 5.00 4.68 6.19
N GLY A 41 3.81 5.10 5.77
CA GLY A 41 2.86 5.80 6.61
C GLY A 41 1.74 4.90 7.13
N MET A 42 0.87 5.48 7.95
CA MET A 42 -0.36 4.84 8.44
C MET A 42 -1.27 4.36 7.30
N ASP A 43 -1.27 5.07 6.19
CA ASP A 43 -2.05 4.78 4.97
C ASP A 43 -1.82 3.35 4.46
N ALA A 44 -0.58 2.86 4.42
CA ALA A 44 -0.27 1.49 4.04
C ALA A 44 -0.88 0.46 5.01
N VAL A 45 -0.81 0.72 6.32
CA VAL A 45 -1.38 -0.17 7.35
C VAL A 45 -2.91 -0.23 7.25
N LEU A 46 -3.55 0.93 7.05
CA LEU A 46 -4.99 1.03 6.87
C LEU A 46 -5.46 0.35 5.57
N LEU A 47 -4.70 0.51 4.48
CA LEU A 47 -4.99 -0.17 3.22
C LEU A 47 -4.86 -1.68 3.35
N ALA A 48 -3.82 -2.18 4.03
CA ALA A 48 -3.64 -3.61 4.26
C ALA A 48 -4.77 -4.22 5.12
N ASP A 49 -5.33 -3.46 6.08
CA ASP A 49 -6.49 -3.90 6.85
C ASP A 49 -7.77 -3.92 5.99
N PHE A 50 -8.01 -2.86 5.22
CA PHE A 50 -9.19 -2.69 4.39
C PHE A 50 -9.24 -3.66 3.20
N ALA A 51 -8.10 -3.96 2.57
CA ALA A 51 -8.06 -4.76 1.35
C ALA A 51 -8.61 -6.19 1.58
N ARG A 52 -9.58 -6.59 0.76
CA ARG A 52 -10.14 -7.95 0.74
C ARG A 52 -9.29 -8.84 -0.18
N VAL A 53 -8.14 -9.24 0.33
CA VAL A 53 -7.26 -10.23 -0.29
C VAL A 53 -7.52 -11.57 0.40
N GLU A 54 -7.92 -12.57 -0.36
CA GLU A 54 -8.17 -13.93 0.16
C GLU A 54 -6.82 -14.69 0.30
N GLU A 55 -6.80 -15.74 1.12
CA GLU A 55 -5.60 -16.54 1.40
C GLU A 55 -4.93 -17.06 0.11
N ARG A 56 -5.72 -17.46 -0.88
CA ARG A 56 -5.24 -18.08 -2.13
C ARG A 56 -5.02 -17.10 -3.29
N ASP A 57 -5.26 -15.80 -3.06
CA ASP A 57 -5.16 -14.80 -4.12
C ASP A 57 -3.73 -14.64 -4.64
N ARG A 58 -3.61 -14.49 -5.95
CA ARG A 58 -2.46 -13.84 -6.58
C ARG A 58 -2.66 -12.34 -6.58
N THR A 59 -1.78 -11.64 -5.93
CA THR A 59 -1.91 -10.21 -5.66
C THR A 59 -0.71 -9.45 -6.23
N ALA A 60 -0.94 -8.29 -6.85
CA ALA A 60 0.15 -7.36 -7.13
C ALA A 60 0.07 -6.13 -6.21
N ASP A 61 1.23 -5.54 -5.91
CA ASP A 61 1.36 -4.25 -5.24
C ASP A 61 1.99 -3.23 -6.19
N PHE A 62 1.25 -2.20 -6.56
CA PHE A 62 1.66 -1.18 -7.52
C PHE A 62 2.34 0.01 -6.83
N GLY A 63 3.66 0.06 -6.90
CA GLY A 63 4.51 1.00 -6.18
C GLY A 63 4.75 0.52 -4.76
N THR A 64 5.35 -0.65 -4.63
CA THR A 64 5.49 -1.36 -3.35
C THR A 64 6.39 -0.63 -2.35
N GLY A 65 7.20 0.33 -2.83
CA GLY A 65 8.19 1.00 -1.99
C GLY A 65 9.17 -0.01 -1.39
N THR A 66 9.26 -0.03 -0.08
CA THR A 66 10.12 -0.97 0.68
C THR A 66 9.46 -2.33 0.95
N GLY A 67 8.29 -2.62 0.34
CA GLY A 67 7.60 -3.91 0.44
C GLY A 67 6.57 -4.01 1.56
N ILE A 68 6.11 -2.89 2.10
CA ILE A 68 5.25 -2.87 3.30
C ILE A 68 3.90 -3.59 3.09
N LEU A 69 3.19 -3.35 1.99
CA LEU A 69 1.86 -3.93 1.77
C LEU A 69 1.91 -5.47 1.61
N PRO A 70 2.79 -6.04 0.77
CA PRO A 70 2.94 -7.50 0.70
C PRO A 70 3.32 -8.13 2.04
N LEU A 71 4.23 -7.51 2.82
CA LEU A 71 4.62 -8.01 4.14
C LEU A 71 3.43 -8.02 5.11
N LEU A 72 2.68 -6.91 5.21
CA LEU A 72 1.50 -6.82 6.09
C LEU A 72 0.40 -7.81 5.69
N LEU A 73 0.13 -7.97 4.39
CA LEU A 73 -0.87 -8.92 3.91
C LEU A 73 -0.42 -10.36 4.18
N ALA A 74 0.85 -10.68 3.90
CA ALA A 74 1.40 -11.99 4.16
C ALA A 74 1.36 -12.34 5.66
N GLY A 75 1.71 -11.40 6.55
CA GLY A 75 1.63 -11.56 8.00
C GLY A 75 0.22 -11.77 8.52
N ARG A 76 -0.79 -11.27 7.81
CA ARG A 76 -2.22 -11.48 8.10
C ARG A 76 -2.77 -12.78 7.49
N GLY A 77 -1.93 -13.63 6.92
CA GLY A 77 -2.35 -14.89 6.26
C GLY A 77 -3.08 -14.68 4.94
N ARG A 78 -2.95 -13.50 4.31
CA ARG A 78 -3.62 -13.14 3.05
C ARG A 78 -2.66 -13.26 1.87
N GLY A 79 -3.18 -13.61 0.69
CA GLY A 79 -2.44 -13.76 -0.56
C GLY A 79 -1.49 -14.96 -0.60
N ALA A 80 -1.63 -15.83 -1.57
CA ALA A 80 -0.71 -16.96 -1.77
C ALA A 80 0.58 -16.53 -2.47
N HIS A 81 0.49 -15.51 -3.34
CA HIS A 81 1.61 -15.02 -4.14
C HIS A 81 1.48 -13.51 -4.34
N PHE A 82 2.62 -12.81 -4.28
CA PHE A 82 2.69 -11.37 -4.50
C PHE A 82 3.70 -11.03 -5.58
N ASP A 83 3.27 -10.19 -6.52
CA ASP A 83 4.12 -9.50 -7.49
C ASP A 83 4.22 -8.02 -7.07
N ALA A 84 5.34 -7.62 -6.47
CA ALA A 84 5.58 -6.28 -5.93
C ALA A 84 6.36 -5.44 -6.95
N ILE A 85 5.74 -4.39 -7.48
CA ILE A 85 6.29 -3.54 -8.55
C ILE A 85 6.84 -2.25 -7.95
N GLU A 86 8.10 -1.92 -8.24
CA GLU A 86 8.73 -0.68 -7.80
C GLU A 86 9.68 -0.16 -8.88
N VAL A 87 9.57 1.14 -9.19
CA VAL A 87 10.36 1.80 -10.23
C VAL A 87 11.69 2.35 -9.70
N GLN A 88 11.78 2.63 -8.41
CA GLN A 88 13.00 3.15 -7.79
C GLN A 88 13.89 1.99 -7.37
N GLU A 89 15.10 1.93 -7.92
CA GLU A 89 16.05 0.83 -7.68
C GLU A 89 16.38 0.65 -6.20
N GLU A 90 16.62 1.74 -5.47
CA GLU A 90 16.95 1.72 -4.05
C GLU A 90 15.80 1.14 -3.20
N MET A 91 14.56 1.54 -3.48
CA MET A 91 13.38 1.00 -2.81
C MET A 91 13.15 -0.48 -3.14
N ALA A 92 13.27 -0.84 -4.42
CA ALA A 92 13.13 -2.23 -4.86
C ALA A 92 14.20 -3.14 -4.22
N ASP A 93 15.42 -2.65 -4.02
CA ASP A 93 16.47 -3.37 -3.31
C ASP A 93 16.15 -3.53 -1.82
N MET A 94 15.71 -2.47 -1.13
CA MET A 94 15.24 -2.58 0.27
C MET A 94 14.07 -3.56 0.40
N ALA A 95 13.12 -3.54 -0.54
CA ALA A 95 12.00 -4.48 -0.57
C ALA A 95 12.48 -5.93 -0.70
N LYS A 96 13.40 -6.23 -1.64
CA LYS A 96 13.98 -7.57 -1.82
C LYS A 96 14.66 -8.07 -0.55
N ARG A 97 15.47 -7.21 0.09
CA ARG A 97 16.13 -7.56 1.36
C ARG A 97 15.14 -7.72 2.50
N SER A 98 14.08 -6.89 2.58
CA SER A 98 13.01 -7.04 3.56
C SER A 98 12.27 -8.37 3.40
N VAL A 99 11.95 -8.76 2.16
CA VAL A 99 11.34 -10.05 1.84
C VAL A 99 12.25 -11.21 2.26
N SER A 100 13.55 -11.14 1.93
CA SER A 100 14.53 -12.15 2.29
C SER A 100 14.72 -12.25 3.81
N LEU A 101 14.77 -11.12 4.52
CA LEU A 101 14.88 -11.04 5.98
C LEU A 101 13.75 -11.79 6.70
N ASN A 102 12.58 -11.87 6.09
CA ASN A 102 11.40 -12.55 6.62
C ASN A 102 11.20 -13.97 6.06
N GLY A 103 12.10 -14.48 5.21
CA GLY A 103 11.98 -15.81 4.61
C GLY A 103 10.80 -15.94 3.64
N LEU A 104 10.38 -14.84 2.99
CA LEU A 104 9.18 -14.80 2.13
C LEU A 104 9.51 -14.74 0.62
N THR A 105 10.73 -15.08 0.21
CA THR A 105 11.19 -14.99 -1.20
C THR A 105 10.41 -15.87 -2.17
N GLU A 106 9.89 -17.02 -1.72
CA GLU A 106 9.05 -17.90 -2.52
C GLU A 106 7.60 -17.37 -2.69
N ARG A 107 7.20 -16.42 -1.84
CA ARG A 107 5.83 -15.89 -1.82
C ARG A 107 5.73 -14.47 -2.35
N ILE A 108 6.78 -13.66 -2.20
CA ILE A 108 6.80 -12.24 -2.60
C ILE A 108 7.95 -12.02 -3.58
N HIS A 109 7.60 -11.68 -4.82
CA HIS A 109 8.55 -11.42 -5.90
C HIS A 109 8.58 -9.92 -6.19
N VAL A 110 9.75 -9.29 -5.99
CA VAL A 110 9.94 -7.86 -6.21
C VAL A 110 10.51 -7.62 -7.60
N HIS A 111 9.78 -6.90 -8.43
CA HIS A 111 10.14 -6.52 -9.80
C HIS A 111 10.55 -5.04 -9.85
N HIS A 112 11.79 -4.77 -10.26
CA HIS A 112 12.25 -3.40 -10.52
C HIS A 112 11.83 -3.01 -11.95
N CYS A 113 10.65 -2.43 -12.08
CA CYS A 113 10.09 -1.95 -13.35
C CYS A 113 9.00 -0.91 -13.10
N ARG A 114 8.56 -0.25 -14.16
CA ARG A 114 7.40 0.66 -14.12
C ARG A 114 6.10 -0.16 -14.06
N VAL A 115 5.07 0.41 -13.40
CA VAL A 115 3.75 -0.22 -13.36
C VAL A 115 3.18 -0.39 -14.78
N GLU A 116 3.45 0.56 -15.67
CA GLU A 116 3.04 0.53 -17.08
C GLU A 116 3.66 -0.61 -17.89
N GLU A 117 4.70 -1.26 -17.36
CA GLU A 117 5.44 -2.38 -17.96
C GLU A 117 5.20 -3.71 -17.22
N ALA A 118 4.30 -3.72 -16.24
CA ALA A 118 4.08 -4.87 -15.36
C ALA A 118 3.58 -6.12 -16.12
N ASP A 119 2.99 -5.97 -17.30
CA ASP A 119 2.57 -7.09 -18.16
C ASP A 119 3.74 -7.83 -18.84
N ASN A 120 4.98 -7.33 -18.74
CA ASN A 120 6.18 -8.08 -19.12
C ASN A 120 6.57 -9.15 -18.10
N VAL A 121 6.13 -9.02 -16.84
CA VAL A 121 6.46 -9.92 -15.74
C VAL A 121 5.25 -10.60 -15.11
N ILE A 122 4.04 -10.07 -15.31
CA ILE A 122 2.77 -10.59 -14.82
C ILE A 122 1.86 -10.89 -16.01
N ALA A 123 1.38 -12.11 -16.13
CA ALA A 123 0.49 -12.49 -17.21
C ALA A 123 -0.85 -11.73 -17.15
N PRO A 124 -1.36 -11.17 -18.26
CA PRO A 124 -2.68 -10.55 -18.31
C PRO A 124 -3.79 -11.47 -17.80
N GLY A 125 -4.71 -10.92 -17.00
CA GLY A 125 -5.85 -11.68 -16.48
C GLY A 125 -5.51 -12.73 -15.42
N SER A 126 -4.30 -12.69 -14.82
CA SER A 126 -3.84 -13.69 -13.86
C SER A 126 -4.00 -13.29 -12.39
N LEU A 127 -4.29 -12.01 -12.10
CA LEU A 127 -4.37 -11.51 -10.72
C LEU A 127 -5.80 -11.55 -10.19
N ASP A 128 -5.94 -11.96 -8.94
CA ASP A 128 -7.18 -11.89 -8.16
C ASP A 128 -7.36 -10.50 -7.56
N SER A 129 -6.27 -9.92 -7.05
CA SER A 129 -6.28 -8.65 -6.35
C SER A 129 -5.07 -7.78 -6.75
N ILE A 130 -5.27 -6.46 -6.70
CA ILE A 130 -4.19 -5.47 -6.75
C ILE A 130 -4.38 -4.51 -5.60
N VAL A 131 -3.29 -4.18 -4.90
CA VAL A 131 -3.23 -3.09 -3.93
C VAL A 131 -2.36 -1.96 -4.48
N CYS A 132 -2.69 -0.72 -4.14
CA CYS A 132 -1.96 0.45 -4.60
C CYS A 132 -2.03 1.57 -3.55
N ASN A 133 -0.88 1.97 -3.05
CA ASN A 133 -0.71 3.19 -2.25
C ASN A 133 0.08 4.21 -3.10
N PRO A 134 -0.58 4.95 -4.02
CA PRO A 134 0.14 5.85 -4.91
C PRO A 134 0.67 7.05 -4.12
N PRO A 135 1.84 7.58 -4.46
CA PRO A 135 2.32 8.80 -3.84
C PRO A 135 1.39 9.98 -4.18
N TYR A 136 1.05 10.77 -3.18
CA TYR A 136 -0.03 11.78 -3.27
C TYR A 136 0.47 13.17 -3.66
N GLY A 137 1.39 13.46 -4.40
CA GLY A 137 1.81 14.76 -4.97
C GLY A 137 1.20 16.07 -4.39
N VAL A 138 0.93 16.16 -3.08
CA VAL A 138 0.44 17.36 -2.41
C VAL A 138 1.56 17.92 -1.54
N PRO A 139 2.09 19.12 -1.86
CA PRO A 139 3.03 19.79 -0.98
C PRO A 139 2.40 19.97 0.41
N GLY A 140 3.07 19.47 1.46
CA GLY A 140 2.68 19.67 2.86
C GLY A 140 1.86 18.56 3.53
N THR A 141 1.53 17.45 2.85
CA THR A 141 0.78 16.33 3.47
C THR A 141 1.62 15.09 3.76
N THR A 142 2.88 15.08 3.32
CA THR A 142 3.81 13.99 3.62
C THR A 142 4.99 14.55 4.40
N LEU A 143 5.37 13.90 5.49
CA LEU A 143 6.62 14.16 6.23
C LEU A 143 7.86 13.75 5.43
N LEU A 144 7.77 13.70 4.10
CA LEU A 144 8.84 13.33 3.19
C LEU A 144 9.66 14.55 2.81
N ASN A 145 10.96 14.32 2.65
CA ASN A 145 11.94 15.30 2.18
C ASN A 145 11.39 16.05 0.94
N PRO A 146 11.40 17.41 0.93
CA PRO A 146 10.86 18.23 -0.16
C PRO A 146 11.42 17.91 -1.55
N GLU A 147 12.67 17.44 -1.66
CA GLU A 147 13.30 17.07 -2.92
C GLU A 147 12.68 15.78 -3.52
N ILE A 148 12.36 14.81 -2.66
CA ILE A 148 11.69 13.57 -3.08
C ILE A 148 10.23 13.87 -3.48
N ALA A 149 9.54 14.74 -2.73
CA ALA A 149 8.20 15.18 -3.07
C ALA A 149 8.16 15.89 -4.44
N LEU A 150 9.16 16.69 -4.79
CA LEU A 150 9.27 17.39 -6.09
C LEU A 150 9.61 16.44 -7.25
N SER A 151 10.50 15.46 -7.06
CA SER A 151 10.80 14.47 -8.10
C SER A 151 9.62 13.55 -8.36
N THR A 152 8.94 13.13 -7.30
CA THR A 152 7.75 12.30 -7.35
C THR A 152 6.55 13.06 -7.97
N ALA A 153 6.36 14.35 -7.64
CA ALA A 153 5.31 15.18 -8.22
C ALA A 153 5.47 15.42 -9.74
N ARG A 154 6.71 15.46 -10.25
CA ARG A 154 6.97 15.60 -11.70
C ARG A 154 6.59 14.36 -12.50
N HIS A 155 6.59 13.18 -11.90
CA HIS A 155 6.16 11.92 -12.54
C HIS A 155 4.68 11.58 -12.29
N GLN A 156 3.96 12.38 -11.51
CA GLN A 156 2.57 12.16 -11.11
C GLN A 156 1.61 13.17 -11.73
N SER A 157 1.66 13.31 -13.06
CA SER A 157 0.53 13.89 -13.76
C SER A 157 -0.72 13.02 -13.54
N GLU A 158 -1.92 13.60 -13.67
CA GLU A 158 -3.21 12.87 -13.69
C GLU A 158 -3.16 11.66 -14.65
N ASN A 159 -2.33 11.72 -15.67
CA ASN A 159 -2.04 10.65 -16.61
C ASN A 159 -1.42 9.41 -15.95
N GLY A 160 -0.61 9.55 -14.90
CA GLY A 160 0.02 8.39 -14.21
C GLY A 160 -0.96 7.47 -13.49
N LEU A 161 -2.05 8.01 -12.92
CA LEU A 161 -3.10 7.20 -12.30
C LEU A 161 -3.92 6.47 -13.37
N THR A 162 -4.26 7.14 -14.46
CA THR A 162 -5.03 6.55 -15.57
C THR A 162 -4.31 5.34 -16.15
N GLU A 163 -2.99 5.43 -16.39
CA GLU A 163 -2.21 4.30 -16.90
C GLU A 163 -2.15 3.14 -15.88
N ARG A 164 -2.01 3.43 -14.58
CA ARG A 164 -2.09 2.40 -13.52
C ARG A 164 -3.44 1.68 -13.52
N TYR A 165 -4.55 2.40 -13.68
CA TYR A 165 -5.87 1.78 -13.74
C TYR A 165 -6.04 0.93 -15.01
N ARG A 166 -5.50 1.35 -16.16
CA ARG A 166 -5.49 0.54 -17.39
C ARG A 166 -4.68 -0.75 -17.21
N MET A 167 -3.49 -0.65 -16.59
CA MET A 167 -2.67 -1.81 -16.31
C MET A 167 -3.36 -2.73 -15.28
N ALA A 168 -3.98 -2.18 -14.24
CA ALA A 168 -4.76 -2.96 -13.28
C ALA A 168 -5.91 -3.71 -13.96
N TYR A 169 -6.65 -3.05 -14.85
CA TYR A 169 -7.69 -3.70 -15.64
C TYR A 169 -7.13 -4.85 -16.50
N ARG A 170 -5.97 -4.64 -17.12
CA ARG A 170 -5.33 -5.66 -17.97
C ARG A 170 -4.89 -6.88 -17.18
N LEU A 171 -4.28 -6.69 -16.00
CA LEU A 171 -3.70 -7.78 -15.20
C LEU A 171 -4.73 -8.53 -14.34
N LEU A 172 -5.80 -7.86 -13.88
CA LEU A 172 -6.86 -8.50 -13.12
C LEU A 172 -7.64 -9.51 -13.96
N ARG A 173 -7.97 -10.65 -13.37
CA ARG A 173 -8.97 -11.57 -13.92
C ARG A 173 -10.38 -10.97 -13.89
N GLY A 174 -11.35 -11.59 -14.53
CA GLY A 174 -12.76 -11.19 -14.42
C GLY A 174 -13.22 -11.17 -12.96
N LYS A 175 -13.82 -10.06 -12.51
CA LYS A 175 -14.22 -9.81 -11.10
C LYS A 175 -13.05 -9.68 -10.12
N GLY A 176 -11.82 -9.57 -10.59
CA GLY A 176 -10.66 -9.23 -9.76
C GLY A 176 -10.83 -7.85 -9.12
N ARG A 177 -10.19 -7.64 -7.96
CA ARG A 177 -10.36 -6.46 -7.12
C ARG A 177 -9.12 -5.56 -7.15
N PHE A 178 -9.38 -4.26 -7.19
CA PHE A 178 -8.37 -3.21 -7.06
C PHE A 178 -8.64 -2.43 -5.77
N HIS A 179 -7.62 -2.31 -4.92
CA HIS A 179 -7.72 -1.59 -3.64
C HIS A 179 -6.73 -0.45 -3.63
N MET A 180 -7.15 0.72 -3.19
CA MET A 180 -6.26 1.87 -3.04
C MET A 180 -6.61 2.72 -1.84
N VAL A 181 -5.60 3.43 -1.33
CA VAL A 181 -5.78 4.57 -0.44
C VAL A 181 -5.52 5.84 -1.21
N TYR A 182 -6.29 6.91 -0.95
CA TYR A 182 -6.16 8.17 -1.70
C TYR A 182 -6.61 9.38 -0.85
N PRO A 183 -6.16 10.61 -1.15
CA PRO A 183 -6.67 11.79 -0.48
C PRO A 183 -8.19 11.96 -0.66
N ALA A 184 -8.93 12.09 0.46
CA ALA A 184 -10.39 12.20 0.45
C ALA A 184 -10.93 13.36 -0.44
N PRO A 185 -10.30 14.55 -0.48
CA PRO A 185 -10.76 15.63 -1.38
C PRO A 185 -10.70 15.28 -2.86
N ARG A 186 -9.90 14.28 -3.27
CA ARG A 186 -9.77 13.83 -4.67
C ARG A 186 -10.56 12.56 -4.98
N MET A 187 -11.37 12.08 -4.03
CA MET A 187 -12.11 10.81 -4.14
C MET A 187 -12.98 10.73 -5.38
N LEU A 188 -13.75 11.77 -5.68
CA LEU A 188 -14.66 11.78 -6.83
C LEU A 188 -13.91 11.59 -8.15
N GLY A 189 -12.81 12.31 -8.35
CA GLY A 189 -11.97 12.18 -9.54
C GLY A 189 -11.40 10.76 -9.68
N ALA A 190 -10.85 10.21 -8.61
CA ALA A 190 -10.29 8.85 -8.58
C ALA A 190 -11.36 7.80 -8.95
N MET A 191 -12.56 7.87 -8.35
CA MET A 191 -13.66 6.93 -8.63
C MET A 191 -14.16 7.05 -10.06
N THR A 192 -14.22 8.27 -10.60
CA THR A 192 -14.60 8.51 -11.99
C THR A 192 -13.61 7.88 -12.98
N GLU A 193 -12.31 8.05 -12.74
CA GLU A 193 -11.27 7.47 -13.60
C GLU A 193 -11.21 5.93 -13.45
N LEU A 194 -11.45 5.37 -12.26
CA LEU A 194 -11.60 3.94 -12.07
C LEU A 194 -12.76 3.38 -12.90
N SER A 195 -13.94 4.00 -12.84
CA SER A 195 -15.10 3.56 -13.63
C SER A 195 -14.82 3.65 -15.14
N LYS A 196 -14.16 4.72 -15.62
CA LYS A 196 -13.72 4.84 -17.03
C LYS A 196 -12.77 3.71 -17.46
N ALA A 197 -11.93 3.24 -16.54
CA ALA A 197 -11.03 2.09 -16.75
C ALA A 197 -11.73 0.74 -16.58
N ARG A 198 -13.07 0.70 -16.41
CA ARG A 198 -13.87 -0.52 -16.17
C ARG A 198 -13.51 -1.24 -14.86
N LEU A 199 -12.95 -0.49 -13.91
CA LEU A 199 -12.78 -0.87 -12.51
C LEU A 199 -13.87 -0.17 -11.72
N GLU A 200 -15.02 -0.81 -11.54
CA GLU A 200 -16.19 -0.20 -10.92
C GLU A 200 -16.01 -0.09 -9.40
N PRO A 201 -16.06 1.12 -8.80
CA PRO A 201 -16.00 1.29 -7.36
C PRO A 201 -17.13 0.55 -6.65
N LYS A 202 -16.79 -0.26 -5.66
CA LYS A 202 -17.75 -1.14 -4.96
C LYS A 202 -17.88 -0.83 -3.50
N ARG A 203 -16.81 -0.35 -2.88
CA ARG A 203 -16.74 -0.09 -1.46
C ARG A 203 -15.77 1.05 -1.20
N PHE A 204 -16.09 1.90 -0.24
CA PHE A 204 -15.14 2.89 0.26
C PHE A 204 -15.30 3.12 1.75
N ARG A 205 -14.23 3.61 2.36
CA ARG A 205 -14.19 4.01 3.76
C ARG A 205 -13.45 5.32 3.91
N LEU A 206 -14.07 6.32 4.53
CA LEU A 206 -13.43 7.60 4.85
C LEU A 206 -12.62 7.48 6.14
N ILE A 207 -11.45 8.10 6.16
CA ILE A 207 -10.55 8.15 7.30
C ILE A 207 -10.51 9.58 7.82
N TYR A 208 -10.81 9.74 9.10
CA TYR A 208 -10.84 11.02 9.79
C TYR A 208 -9.73 11.07 10.83
N PRO A 209 -8.86 12.10 10.85
CA PRO A 209 -7.86 12.23 11.89
C PRO A 209 -8.49 12.35 13.28
N TYR A 210 -9.59 13.10 13.39
CA TYR A 210 -10.43 13.27 14.58
C TYR A 210 -11.90 13.30 14.16
N ALA A 211 -12.82 12.98 15.05
CA ALA A 211 -14.25 12.93 14.75
C ALA A 211 -14.85 14.29 14.32
N ASP A 212 -14.24 15.40 14.73
CA ASP A 212 -14.65 16.78 14.42
C ASP A 212 -13.84 17.43 13.29
N LYS A 213 -12.95 16.70 12.62
CA LYS A 213 -12.14 17.17 11.50
C LYS A 213 -12.63 16.56 10.17
N PRO A 214 -12.40 17.21 9.03
CA PRO A 214 -12.72 16.61 7.75
C PRO A 214 -11.87 15.35 7.50
N ALA A 215 -12.43 14.41 6.70
CA ALA A 215 -11.69 13.24 6.25
C ALA A 215 -10.47 13.67 5.42
N ASN A 216 -9.33 13.06 5.70
CA ASN A 216 -8.08 13.31 4.95
C ASN A 216 -7.78 12.22 3.93
N LEU A 217 -8.16 10.96 4.19
CA LEU A 217 -7.95 9.83 3.30
C LEU A 217 -9.27 9.11 3.01
N VAL A 218 -9.28 8.38 1.92
CA VAL A 218 -10.31 7.42 1.56
C VAL A 218 -9.65 6.11 1.13
N LEU A 219 -10.20 5.01 1.60
CA LEU A 219 -9.91 3.66 1.11
C LEU A 219 -10.97 3.30 0.07
N ILE A 220 -10.56 2.80 -1.09
CA ILE A 220 -11.46 2.47 -2.20
C ILE A 220 -11.18 1.05 -2.64
N GLU A 221 -12.24 0.26 -2.79
CA GLU A 221 -12.23 -1.03 -3.49
C GLU A 221 -13.03 -0.89 -4.78
N ALA A 222 -12.42 -1.25 -5.89
CA ALA A 222 -13.07 -1.35 -7.19
C ALA A 222 -12.97 -2.78 -7.74
N MET A 223 -13.89 -3.15 -8.62
CA MET A 223 -13.94 -4.50 -9.19
C MET A 223 -14.04 -4.43 -10.71
N LYS A 224 -13.21 -5.24 -11.39
CA LYS A 224 -13.20 -5.34 -12.85
C LYS A 224 -14.53 -5.84 -13.38
N ASP A 225 -15.08 -5.11 -14.39
CA ASP A 225 -16.32 -5.44 -15.10
C ASP A 225 -17.53 -5.70 -14.17
N ALA A 226 -17.59 -5.00 -13.04
CA ALA A 226 -18.73 -5.09 -12.13
C ALA A 226 -19.85 -4.12 -12.57
N LYS A 227 -21.08 -4.43 -12.13
CA LYS A 227 -22.21 -3.50 -12.27
C LYS A 227 -22.10 -2.37 -11.25
N PRO A 228 -22.60 -1.16 -11.51
CA PRO A 228 -22.67 -0.09 -10.53
C PRO A 228 -23.35 -0.54 -9.23
N MET A 229 -22.82 -0.12 -8.14
CA MET A 229 -23.33 -0.22 -6.77
C MET A 229 -22.19 0.08 -5.80
N LEU A 230 -22.23 1.22 -5.14
CA LEU A 230 -21.18 1.67 -4.23
C LEU A 230 -21.66 1.58 -2.77
N HIS A 231 -20.91 0.92 -1.93
CA HIS A 231 -21.23 0.74 -0.51
C HIS A 231 -20.28 1.55 0.38
N PRO A 232 -20.76 2.60 1.08
CA PRO A 232 -19.99 3.27 2.10
C PRO A 232 -19.85 2.37 3.33
N GLU A 233 -18.66 2.28 3.89
CA GLU A 233 -18.42 1.68 5.20
C GLU A 233 -18.46 2.75 6.31
N PRO A 234 -18.72 2.35 7.58
CA PRO A 234 -18.57 3.27 8.70
C PRO A 234 -17.21 3.95 8.69
N PRO A 235 -17.12 5.27 8.96
CA PRO A 235 -15.87 5.99 8.93
C PRO A 235 -14.89 5.44 9.98
N LEU A 236 -13.58 5.54 9.71
CA LEU A 236 -12.57 5.26 10.70
C LEU A 236 -12.08 6.59 11.29
N ILE A 237 -12.15 6.70 12.61
CA ILE A 237 -11.57 7.80 13.37
C ILE A 237 -10.20 7.33 13.88
N VAL A 238 -9.15 8.09 13.59
CA VAL A 238 -7.77 7.73 13.93
C VAL A 238 -7.47 8.00 15.39
N TYR A 239 -7.78 9.21 15.88
CA TYR A 239 -7.44 9.66 17.22
C TYR A 239 -8.69 10.05 18.02
N GLU A 240 -8.62 9.77 19.32
CA GLU A 240 -9.51 10.32 20.33
C GLU A 240 -9.23 11.82 20.55
N LYS A 241 -10.12 12.52 21.26
CA LYS A 241 -9.96 13.97 21.53
C LYS A 241 -8.68 14.32 22.30
N ASP A 242 -8.15 13.40 23.08
CA ASP A 242 -6.91 13.56 23.85
C ASP A 242 -5.64 13.23 23.04
N GLY A 243 -5.79 12.86 21.76
CA GLY A 243 -4.69 12.51 20.88
C GLY A 243 -4.26 11.04 20.96
N SER A 244 -4.87 10.24 21.83
CA SER A 244 -4.62 8.80 21.88
C SER A 244 -5.24 8.08 20.66
N MET A 245 -4.73 6.91 20.31
CA MET A 245 -5.32 6.07 19.27
C MET A 245 -6.67 5.53 19.68
N THR A 246 -7.64 5.54 18.74
CA THR A 246 -8.91 4.83 18.95
C THR A 246 -8.70 3.33 19.12
N ALA A 247 -9.63 2.67 19.80
CA ALA A 247 -9.60 1.21 19.97
C ALA A 247 -9.57 0.48 18.61
N GLU A 248 -10.24 1.02 17.60
CA GLU A 248 -10.21 0.43 16.26
C GLU A 248 -8.83 0.55 15.62
N LEU A 249 -8.16 1.70 15.73
CA LEU A 249 -6.82 1.88 15.20
C LEU A 249 -5.81 0.97 15.92
N LYS A 250 -5.88 0.84 17.27
CA LYS A 250 -5.05 -0.09 18.04
C LYS A 250 -5.21 -1.53 17.53
N ARG A 251 -6.46 -1.99 17.30
CA ARG A 251 -6.74 -3.31 16.72
C ARG A 251 -6.08 -3.50 15.36
N ILE A 252 -6.15 -2.49 14.47
CA ILE A 252 -5.54 -2.55 13.13
C ILE A 252 -4.01 -2.67 13.21
N TYR A 253 -3.41 -2.03 14.22
CA TYR A 253 -1.97 -2.09 14.48
C TYR A 253 -1.55 -3.27 15.37
N HIS A 254 -2.48 -4.15 15.75
CA HIS A 254 -2.25 -5.30 16.65
C HIS A 254 -1.68 -4.89 18.03
N ILE A 255 -1.95 -3.65 18.47
CA ILE A 255 -1.56 -3.18 19.80
C ILE A 255 -2.58 -3.71 20.81
N THR A 256 -2.13 -4.57 21.72
CA THR A 256 -2.90 -5.00 22.90
C THR A 256 -2.63 -4.03 24.03
N ASP A 257 -3.69 -3.60 24.76
CA ASP A 257 -3.57 -2.78 25.97
C ASP A 257 -2.87 -3.52 27.11
#